data_b9021a26e6d8eb136e6cf5e61f00d21a
#
_entry.id   b9021a26e6d8eb136e6cf5e61f00d21a
#
_cell.length_a   1.000
_cell.length_b   1.000
_cell.length_c   1.000
_cell.angle_alpha   90.00
_cell.angle_beta   90.00
_cell.angle_gamma   90.00
#
_symmetry.space_group_name_H-M   'P 1'
#
loop_
_entity.id
_entity.type
_entity.pdbx_description
1 polymer ?
#
loop_
_entity_poly.entity_id
_entity_poly.type
_entity_poly.pdbx_seq_one_letter_code
_entity_poly.pdbx_strand_id
1 'polypeptide(L)'
;MKNYRYDAHCHIFTLKYALKEVKSMLHDMLSGTYPWHDPSTMALLGVEGAWTDLKELLRQLYELIHAAGSSEEENLNFLQDEAKKAFPSENLRIIPLMMDIFYMLAYPLNKDRDIQIAEGFKLSQVDENEFQDRWNEILDDFKTYIQPQKMTLSLSEEADSENIEKTLQLIEEERPVKESLRLKSGSITFTGFEGFYQTEGYCFHMNNLIDLVIRRKDELYPFVAIDPRRPGIIETLLNGSFFKGDGRFYGVKLYPRMGFHPQSKPMDAVYQYCSDHNLPIIFHCGMGGFPPSTTWKYFDFGNPLNFEPVVKKYPKLKIDFAHLGSSDPTYAWAKTIVRLVNENDNVYSDLACYTSIDQLTPMKKFWDNNPKLKTRLMFGTDFDVMYFTGKVNMQLYYKNFKTIFTPDELKILMCDNPVNFMASRQNLNKLADAK
;
A
#
# COMPACT_ATOMS: atom_id res chain seq x y z
N MET A 1 19.40 -19.08 -18.47
CA MET A 1 18.76 -18.50 -17.27
C MET A 1 17.62 -17.62 -17.74
N LYS A 2 16.42 -17.73 -17.15
CA LYS A 2 15.35 -16.78 -17.44
C LYS A 2 15.77 -15.41 -16.91
N ASN A 3 15.79 -14.38 -17.74
CA ASN A 3 16.08 -13.04 -17.32
C ASN A 3 14.80 -12.45 -16.71
N TYR A 4 14.91 -11.95 -15.47
CA TYR A 4 13.81 -11.32 -14.77
C TYR A 4 14.11 -9.85 -14.51
N ARG A 5 13.07 -9.03 -14.59
CA ARG A 5 13.04 -7.68 -14.08
C ARG A 5 12.09 -7.60 -12.89
N TYR A 6 12.34 -6.66 -12.00
CA TYR A 6 11.51 -6.45 -10.82
C TYR A 6 10.86 -5.06 -10.89
N ASP A 7 9.59 -5.04 -10.54
CA ASP A 7 8.91 -3.85 -10.07
C ASP A 7 8.94 -3.90 -8.53
N ALA A 8 9.80 -3.08 -7.94
CA ALA A 8 10.07 -3.14 -6.50
C ALA A 8 9.03 -2.39 -5.66
N HIS A 9 8.11 -1.66 -6.31
CA HIS A 9 7.07 -0.90 -5.64
C HIS A 9 5.84 -0.81 -6.55
N CYS A 10 4.85 -1.63 -6.29
CA CYS A 10 3.55 -1.54 -6.94
C CYS A 10 2.43 -1.92 -5.97
N HIS A 11 1.22 -1.55 -6.31
CA HIS A 11 -0.01 -1.98 -5.65
C HIS A 11 -0.84 -2.78 -6.65
N ILE A 12 -1.59 -3.78 -6.18
CA ILE A 12 -2.52 -4.57 -7.01
C ILE A 12 -3.85 -4.82 -6.28
N PHE A 13 -4.21 -3.93 -5.34
CA PHE A 13 -5.52 -3.99 -4.69
C PHE A 13 -6.64 -3.50 -5.62
N THR A 14 -7.88 -3.76 -5.25
CA THR A 14 -9.05 -3.50 -6.08
C THR A 14 -10.05 -2.58 -5.38
N LEU A 15 -10.98 -1.99 -6.13
CA LEU A 15 -12.08 -1.21 -5.56
C LEU A 15 -12.93 -2.06 -4.59
N LYS A 16 -13.03 -3.36 -4.84
CA LYS A 16 -13.74 -4.29 -3.94
C LYS A 16 -13.10 -4.36 -2.56
N TYR A 17 -11.77 -4.33 -2.49
CA TYR A 17 -11.05 -4.18 -1.22
C TYR A 17 -11.43 -2.88 -0.51
N ALA A 18 -11.42 -1.75 -1.21
CA ALA A 18 -11.74 -0.45 -0.64
C ALA A 18 -13.18 -0.37 -0.11
N LEU A 19 -14.15 -0.88 -0.88
CA LEU A 19 -15.55 -0.95 -0.45
C LEU A 19 -15.71 -1.77 0.83
N LYS A 20 -15.07 -2.93 0.91
CA LYS A 20 -15.11 -3.79 2.10
C LYS A 20 -14.47 -3.15 3.33
N GLU A 21 -13.37 -2.40 3.15
CA GLU A 21 -12.74 -1.68 4.27
C GLU A 21 -13.59 -0.52 4.75
N VAL A 22 -14.16 0.29 3.87
CA VAL A 22 -15.07 1.39 4.24
C VAL A 22 -16.31 0.85 4.97
N LYS A 23 -16.85 -0.28 4.50
CA LYS A 23 -17.97 -0.97 5.14
C LYS A 23 -17.62 -1.45 6.56
N SER A 24 -16.41 -2.00 6.74
CA SER A 24 -15.90 -2.41 8.06
C SER A 24 -15.69 -1.21 8.99
N MET A 25 -15.18 -0.09 8.48
CA MET A 25 -15.07 1.16 9.23
C MET A 25 -16.46 1.62 9.72
N LEU A 26 -17.46 1.66 8.83
CA LEU A 26 -18.83 2.03 9.18
C LEU A 26 -19.39 1.16 10.30
N HIS A 27 -19.24 -0.16 10.17
CA HIS A 27 -19.71 -1.13 11.18
C HIS A 27 -19.06 -0.86 12.55
N ASP A 28 -17.75 -0.69 12.59
CA ASP A 28 -17.01 -0.47 13.83
C ASP A 28 -17.31 0.92 14.44
N MET A 29 -17.61 1.89 13.60
CA MET A 29 -18.07 3.20 14.05
C MET A 29 -19.42 3.11 14.76
N LEU A 30 -20.39 2.39 14.18
CA LEU A 30 -21.72 2.21 14.77
C LEU A 30 -21.69 1.34 16.01
N SER A 31 -20.79 0.36 16.09
CA SER A 31 -20.60 -0.48 17.28
C SER A 31 -19.83 0.22 18.39
N GLY A 32 -19.21 1.37 18.13
CA GLY A 32 -18.33 2.06 19.07
C GLY A 32 -16.99 1.38 19.27
N THR A 33 -16.60 0.44 18.39
CA THR A 33 -15.30 -0.27 18.45
C THR A 33 -14.20 0.41 17.64
N TYR A 34 -14.56 1.29 16.70
CA TYR A 34 -13.58 2.03 15.92
C TYR A 34 -12.78 3.00 16.80
N PRO A 35 -11.44 3.00 16.72
CA PRO A 35 -10.60 3.83 17.58
C PRO A 35 -10.58 5.31 17.11
N TRP A 36 -11.71 5.99 17.27
CA TRP A 36 -11.86 7.40 16.92
C TRP A 36 -10.95 8.34 17.68
N HIS A 37 -10.72 9.50 17.10
CA HIS A 37 -10.23 10.66 17.82
C HIS A 37 -11.19 11.00 18.97
N ASP A 38 -10.60 11.47 20.07
CA ASP A 38 -11.22 11.92 21.31
C ASP A 38 -12.76 11.94 21.32
N PRO A 39 -13.42 11.25 22.25
CA PRO A 39 -14.87 11.27 22.40
C PRO A 39 -15.48 12.69 22.44
N SER A 40 -14.70 13.69 22.90
CA SER A 40 -15.07 15.10 22.84
C SER A 40 -15.12 15.67 21.41
N THR A 41 -14.33 15.14 20.49
CA THR A 41 -14.36 15.52 19.08
C THR A 41 -15.55 14.87 18.36
N MET A 42 -15.94 13.65 18.73
CA MET A 42 -17.19 13.02 18.28
C MET A 42 -18.42 13.82 18.73
N ALA A 43 -18.41 14.34 19.97
CA ALA A 43 -19.49 15.18 20.48
C ALA A 43 -19.55 16.56 19.78
N LEU A 44 -18.42 17.05 19.26
CA LEU A 44 -18.33 18.35 18.56
C LEU A 44 -18.61 18.24 17.05
N LEU A 45 -18.20 17.14 16.40
CA LEU A 45 -18.41 16.92 14.95
C LEU A 45 -19.77 16.28 14.66
N GLY A 46 -20.42 15.70 15.68
CA GLY A 46 -21.64 14.91 15.50
C GLY A 46 -21.38 13.64 14.67
N VAL A 47 -22.32 12.72 14.73
CA VAL A 47 -22.31 11.50 13.88
C VAL A 47 -22.26 11.86 12.38
N GLU A 48 -22.86 12.98 11.97
CA GLU A 48 -22.90 13.46 10.59
C GLU A 48 -21.51 13.78 9.98
N GLY A 49 -20.56 14.29 10.79
CA GLY A 49 -19.20 14.56 10.31
C GLY A 49 -18.45 13.30 9.90
N ALA A 50 -18.63 12.22 10.63
CA ALA A 50 -18.01 10.92 10.36
C ALA A 50 -18.49 10.28 9.04
N TRP A 51 -19.78 10.44 8.73
CA TRP A 51 -20.35 9.96 7.46
C TRP A 51 -19.80 10.72 6.26
N THR A 52 -19.63 12.01 6.40
CA THR A 52 -19.00 12.86 5.38
C THR A 52 -17.56 12.40 5.12
N ASP A 53 -16.81 12.10 6.17
CA ASP A 53 -15.44 11.59 6.05
C ASP A 53 -15.36 10.23 5.34
N LEU A 54 -16.30 9.31 5.60
CA LEU A 54 -16.36 8.02 4.92
C LEU A 54 -16.74 8.15 3.43
N LYS A 55 -17.70 9.02 3.10
CA LYS A 55 -18.09 9.30 1.71
C LYS A 55 -16.90 9.90 0.94
N GLU A 56 -16.24 10.86 1.52
CA GLU A 56 -15.06 11.50 0.92
C GLU A 56 -13.89 10.51 0.79
N LEU A 57 -13.68 9.66 1.80
CA LEU A 57 -12.68 8.59 1.75
C LEU A 57 -12.94 7.64 0.58
N LEU A 58 -14.18 7.20 0.38
CA LEU A 58 -14.54 6.29 -0.71
C LEU A 58 -14.34 6.94 -2.09
N ARG A 59 -14.69 8.22 -2.23
CA ARG A 59 -14.41 8.98 -3.47
C ARG A 59 -12.91 9.06 -3.75
N GLN A 60 -12.11 9.41 -2.76
CA GLN A 60 -10.65 9.46 -2.90
C GLN A 60 -10.05 8.10 -3.22
N LEU A 61 -10.56 7.01 -2.61
CA LEU A 61 -10.14 5.64 -2.95
C LEU A 61 -10.54 5.28 -4.38
N TYR A 62 -11.72 5.67 -4.83
CA TYR A 62 -12.13 5.45 -6.21
C TYR A 62 -11.21 6.18 -7.19
N GLU A 63 -10.95 7.46 -6.96
CA GLU A 63 -9.97 8.21 -7.74
C GLU A 63 -8.62 7.49 -7.78
N LEU A 64 -8.25 6.77 -6.75
CA LEU A 64 -7.04 5.98 -6.62
C LEU A 64 -7.08 4.65 -7.37
N ILE A 65 -8.19 3.99 -7.54
CA ILE A 65 -8.28 2.58 -7.94
C ILE A 65 -9.09 2.40 -9.24
N HIS A 66 -9.75 3.44 -9.75
CA HIS A 66 -10.72 3.29 -10.84
C HIS A 66 -10.13 2.70 -12.15
N ALA A 67 -8.83 2.81 -12.33
CA ALA A 67 -8.12 2.21 -13.46
C ALA A 67 -7.62 0.78 -13.20
N ALA A 68 -7.80 0.29 -11.97
CA ALA A 68 -7.39 -1.07 -11.61
C ALA A 68 -8.36 -2.10 -12.22
N GLY A 69 -7.85 -3.30 -12.46
CA GLY A 69 -8.67 -4.43 -12.85
C GLY A 69 -9.68 -4.85 -11.77
N SER A 70 -10.60 -5.72 -12.11
CA SER A 70 -11.62 -6.24 -11.18
C SER A 70 -11.04 -7.23 -10.16
N SER A 71 -9.81 -7.69 -10.38
CA SER A 71 -9.10 -8.61 -9.48
C SER A 71 -7.59 -8.33 -9.45
N GLU A 72 -6.95 -8.75 -8.37
CA GLU A 72 -5.49 -8.67 -8.22
C GLU A 72 -4.76 -9.44 -9.33
N GLU A 73 -5.35 -10.52 -9.85
CA GLU A 73 -4.79 -11.30 -10.96
C GLU A 73 -4.85 -10.54 -12.29
N GLU A 74 -5.93 -9.82 -12.55
CA GLU A 74 -6.02 -8.95 -13.73
C GLU A 74 -4.96 -7.86 -13.68
N ASN A 75 -4.77 -7.23 -12.52
CA ASN A 75 -3.74 -6.22 -12.31
C ASN A 75 -2.32 -6.78 -12.55
N LEU A 76 -2.05 -7.97 -12.01
CA LEU A 76 -0.78 -8.67 -12.24
C LEU A 76 -0.56 -8.96 -13.73
N ASN A 77 -1.56 -9.55 -14.41
CA ASN A 77 -1.47 -9.88 -15.82
C ASN A 77 -1.23 -8.63 -16.67
N PHE A 78 -1.98 -7.56 -16.40
CA PHE A 78 -1.79 -6.28 -17.07
C PHE A 78 -0.36 -5.76 -16.94
N LEU A 79 0.19 -5.71 -15.71
CA LEU A 79 1.56 -5.27 -15.47
C LEU A 79 2.58 -6.13 -16.23
N GLN A 80 2.40 -7.44 -16.24
CA GLN A 80 3.30 -8.38 -16.93
C GLN A 80 3.22 -8.23 -18.45
N ASP A 81 2.04 -8.05 -19.00
CA ASP A 81 1.82 -7.85 -20.43
C ASP A 81 2.43 -6.52 -20.91
N GLU A 82 2.24 -5.45 -20.15
CA GLU A 82 2.83 -4.16 -20.45
C GLU A 82 4.37 -4.19 -20.36
N ALA A 83 4.90 -4.85 -19.33
CA ALA A 83 6.35 -5.06 -19.22
C ALA A 83 6.89 -5.93 -20.36
N LYS A 84 6.15 -6.95 -20.79
CA LYS A 84 6.53 -7.81 -21.90
C LYS A 84 6.62 -7.07 -23.23
N LYS A 85 5.71 -6.13 -23.47
CA LYS A 85 5.79 -5.23 -24.63
C LYS A 85 7.04 -4.36 -24.60
N ALA A 86 7.40 -3.85 -23.41
CA ALA A 86 8.59 -3.00 -23.24
C ALA A 86 9.91 -3.78 -23.25
N PHE A 87 9.93 -5.00 -22.70
CA PHE A 87 11.08 -5.89 -22.51
C PHE A 87 10.77 -7.32 -23.00
N PRO A 88 10.70 -7.58 -24.32
CA PRO A 88 10.18 -8.84 -24.89
C PRO A 88 10.93 -10.12 -24.47
N SER A 89 12.22 -10.02 -24.16
CA SER A 89 13.06 -11.16 -23.77
C SER A 89 13.09 -11.46 -22.27
N GLU A 90 12.36 -10.69 -21.47
CA GLU A 90 12.43 -10.74 -20.01
C GLU A 90 11.03 -10.91 -19.41
N ASN A 91 10.96 -11.42 -18.18
CA ASN A 91 9.71 -11.53 -17.44
C ASN A 91 9.71 -10.55 -16.28
N LEU A 92 8.54 -10.00 -15.96
CA LEU A 92 8.37 -9.13 -14.79
C LEU A 92 8.05 -9.96 -13.55
N ARG A 93 8.74 -9.67 -12.47
CA ARG A 93 8.42 -10.04 -11.10
C ARG A 93 8.00 -8.79 -10.35
N ILE A 94 7.03 -8.90 -9.47
CA ILE A 94 6.51 -7.74 -8.74
C ILE A 94 6.65 -7.91 -7.23
N ILE A 95 6.82 -6.79 -6.55
CA ILE A 95 6.74 -6.69 -5.09
C ILE A 95 5.44 -5.92 -4.76
N PRO A 96 4.29 -6.61 -4.71
CA PRO A 96 3.04 -5.96 -4.39
C PRO A 96 3.00 -5.58 -2.91
N LEU A 97 2.66 -4.33 -2.66
CA LEU A 97 2.60 -3.75 -1.33
C LEU A 97 1.16 -3.69 -0.85
N MET A 98 0.86 -4.37 0.25
CA MET A 98 -0.41 -4.16 0.93
C MET A 98 -0.49 -2.74 1.48
N MET A 99 -1.72 -2.21 1.56
CA MET A 99 -2.01 -0.97 2.25
C MET A 99 -3.11 -1.22 3.28
N ASP A 100 -2.93 -0.74 4.49
CA ASP A 100 -3.94 -0.80 5.55
C ASP A 100 -4.57 0.59 5.71
N ILE A 101 -5.75 0.77 5.13
CA ILE A 101 -6.48 2.05 5.16
C ILE A 101 -7.44 2.17 6.33
N PHE A 102 -7.72 1.07 7.03
CA PHE A 102 -8.75 1.02 8.08
C PHE A 102 -8.53 2.05 9.19
N TYR A 103 -7.28 2.27 9.61
CA TYR A 103 -6.97 3.18 10.72
C TYR A 103 -6.73 4.63 10.30
N MET A 104 -7.04 5.00 9.05
CA MET A 104 -6.77 6.35 8.53
C MET A 104 -7.54 7.43 9.27
N LEU A 105 -8.76 7.16 9.70
CA LEU A 105 -9.60 8.07 10.48
C LEU A 105 -9.41 7.89 12.00
N ALA A 106 -8.60 6.93 12.43
CA ALA A 106 -8.38 6.60 13.83
C ALA A 106 -7.42 7.58 14.55
N TYR A 107 -7.31 7.44 15.87
CA TYR A 107 -6.33 8.15 16.67
C TYR A 107 -4.91 7.94 16.19
N PRO A 108 -4.07 8.99 16.18
CA PRO A 108 -2.66 8.81 15.88
C PRO A 108 -1.95 8.10 17.03
N LEU A 109 -1.04 7.21 16.66
CA LEU A 109 -0.05 6.68 17.57
C LEU A 109 1.21 7.55 17.49
N ASN A 110 1.38 8.43 18.46
CA ASN A 110 2.53 9.31 18.57
C ASN A 110 3.75 8.58 19.19
N LYS A 111 4.93 9.22 19.10
CA LYS A 111 6.19 8.67 19.64
C LYS A 111 6.11 8.32 21.13
N ASP A 112 5.48 9.17 21.92
CA ASP A 112 5.50 9.12 23.39
C ASP A 112 4.18 8.59 24.00
N ARG A 113 3.22 8.16 23.17
CA ARG A 113 1.96 7.58 23.64
C ARG A 113 1.97 6.07 23.45
N ASP A 114 1.66 5.37 24.53
CA ASP A 114 1.23 3.96 24.45
C ASP A 114 -0.13 3.89 23.72
N ILE A 115 -0.40 2.74 23.10
CA ILE A 115 -1.73 2.45 22.55
C ILE A 115 -2.70 2.49 23.72
N GLN A 116 -3.41 3.61 23.90
CA GLN A 116 -4.60 3.62 24.72
C GLN A 116 -5.71 2.96 23.88
N ILE A 117 -5.82 1.65 24.00
CA ILE A 117 -7.11 1.01 23.74
C ILE A 117 -8.05 1.72 24.70
N ALA A 118 -9.08 2.36 24.16
CA ALA A 118 -10.06 3.03 24.99
C ALA A 118 -10.75 2.00 25.89
N GLU A 119 -10.19 1.77 27.07
CA GLU A 119 -10.83 1.00 28.12
C GLU A 119 -12.09 1.78 28.51
N GLY A 120 -13.24 1.29 28.11
CA GLY A 120 -14.51 1.82 28.58
C GLY A 120 -15.60 2.04 27.56
N PHE A 121 -15.41 1.77 26.27
CA PHE A 121 -16.53 1.74 25.34
C PHE A 121 -17.42 0.53 25.66
N LYS A 122 -18.66 0.80 26.13
CA LYS A 122 -19.68 -0.25 26.11
C LYS A 122 -19.94 -0.57 24.66
N LEU A 123 -19.62 -1.80 24.26
CA LEU A 123 -20.02 -2.38 22.97
C LEU A 123 -21.54 -2.18 22.83
N SER A 124 -21.97 -1.28 21.97
CA SER A 124 -23.36 -1.22 21.54
C SER A 124 -23.54 -2.34 20.50
N GLN A 125 -24.65 -3.05 20.58
CA GLN A 125 -25.02 -3.89 19.45
C GLN A 125 -25.35 -2.94 18.29
N VAL A 126 -24.75 -3.21 17.11
CA VAL A 126 -25.08 -2.47 15.90
C VAL A 126 -26.55 -2.74 15.57
N ASP A 127 -27.34 -1.69 15.43
CA ASP A 127 -28.66 -1.81 14.83
C ASP A 127 -28.47 -2.12 13.33
N GLU A 128 -28.83 -3.32 12.95
CA GLU A 128 -28.63 -3.83 11.59
C GLU A 128 -29.39 -2.99 10.55
N ASN A 129 -30.56 -2.44 10.91
CA ASN A 129 -31.29 -1.58 9.98
C ASN A 129 -30.58 -0.23 9.84
N GLU A 130 -30.10 0.38 10.93
CA GLU A 130 -29.32 1.61 10.87
C GLU A 130 -28.05 1.41 10.03
N PHE A 131 -27.34 0.32 10.21
CA PHE A 131 -26.15 0.00 9.42
C PHE A 131 -26.48 -0.10 7.93
N GLN A 132 -27.55 -0.83 7.57
CA GLN A 132 -27.98 -0.98 6.17
C GLN A 132 -28.38 0.36 5.55
N ASP A 133 -29.15 1.15 6.28
CA ASP A 133 -29.60 2.46 5.79
C ASP A 133 -28.43 3.38 5.53
N ARG A 134 -27.45 3.43 6.46
CA ARG A 134 -26.23 4.24 6.31
C ARG A 134 -25.31 3.73 5.21
N TRP A 135 -25.15 2.41 5.08
CA TRP A 135 -24.34 1.85 4.02
C TRP A 135 -24.95 2.14 2.65
N ASN A 136 -26.27 1.98 2.48
CA ASN A 136 -26.97 2.34 1.26
C ASN A 136 -26.84 3.84 0.93
N GLU A 137 -26.90 4.72 1.92
CA GLU A 137 -26.67 6.16 1.74
C GLU A 137 -25.27 6.46 1.20
N ILE A 138 -24.25 5.80 1.71
CA ILE A 138 -22.86 5.93 1.23
C ILE A 138 -22.76 5.42 -0.22
N LEU A 139 -23.35 4.28 -0.52
CA LEU A 139 -23.34 3.71 -1.88
C LEU A 139 -24.10 4.58 -2.89
N ASP A 140 -25.25 5.17 -2.51
CA ASP A 140 -26.02 6.07 -3.36
C ASP A 140 -25.28 7.37 -3.65
N ASP A 141 -24.62 7.93 -2.64
CA ASP A 141 -23.75 9.10 -2.80
C ASP A 141 -22.58 8.77 -3.74
N PHE A 142 -21.94 7.64 -3.56
CA PHE A 142 -20.84 7.19 -4.40
C PHE A 142 -21.29 6.92 -5.85
N LYS A 143 -22.42 6.28 -6.04
CA LYS A 143 -23.04 6.08 -7.36
C LYS A 143 -23.32 7.42 -8.06
N THR A 144 -23.86 8.38 -7.32
CA THR A 144 -24.11 9.73 -7.81
C THR A 144 -22.84 10.46 -8.21
N TYR A 145 -21.74 10.22 -7.49
CA TYR A 145 -20.42 10.77 -7.82
C TYR A 145 -19.84 10.21 -9.13
N ILE A 146 -20.05 8.90 -9.39
CA ILE A 146 -19.50 8.22 -10.57
C ILE A 146 -20.32 8.51 -11.85
N GLN A 147 -21.63 8.62 -11.75
CA GLN A 147 -22.52 8.77 -12.93
C GLN A 147 -22.19 9.96 -13.85
N PRO A 148 -21.88 11.19 -13.36
CA PRO A 148 -21.50 12.31 -14.22
C PRO A 148 -20.18 12.09 -14.96
N GLN A 149 -19.26 11.30 -14.42
CA GLN A 149 -18.00 10.97 -15.08
C GLN A 149 -18.25 10.14 -16.33
N LYS A 150 -19.24 9.24 -16.32
CA LYS A 150 -19.70 8.50 -17.51
C LYS A 150 -20.24 9.42 -18.62
N MET A 151 -20.86 10.55 -18.27
CA MET A 151 -21.45 11.48 -19.23
C MET A 151 -20.45 12.47 -19.84
N THR A 152 -19.33 12.73 -19.16
CA THR A 152 -18.29 13.66 -19.61
C THR A 152 -17.18 12.99 -20.40
N LEU A 153 -17.05 11.67 -20.32
CA LEU A 153 -16.15 10.88 -21.14
C LEU A 153 -16.69 10.89 -22.57
N SER A 154 -16.10 11.72 -23.41
CA SER A 154 -16.38 11.78 -24.82
C SER A 154 -15.95 10.46 -25.48
N LEU A 155 -16.71 10.03 -26.45
CA LEU A 155 -16.65 8.90 -27.39
C LEU A 155 -15.28 8.27 -27.77
N SER A 156 -14.15 8.62 -27.14
CA SER A 156 -12.81 8.12 -27.45
C SER A 156 -12.25 7.09 -26.46
N GLU A 157 -12.96 6.74 -25.36
CA GLU A 157 -12.43 5.91 -24.29
C GLU A 157 -13.41 4.79 -23.89
N GLU A 158 -13.56 3.78 -24.78
CA GLU A 158 -14.37 2.57 -24.50
C GLU A 158 -13.96 1.86 -23.21
N ALA A 159 -12.65 1.86 -22.88
CA ALA A 159 -12.11 1.23 -21.66
C ALA A 159 -12.60 1.91 -20.36
N ASP A 160 -12.72 3.24 -20.34
CA ASP A 160 -13.18 3.97 -19.16
C ASP A 160 -14.70 3.76 -18.93
N SER A 161 -15.49 3.64 -20.00
CA SER A 161 -16.90 3.32 -19.90
C SER A 161 -17.13 1.91 -19.33
N GLU A 162 -16.33 0.93 -19.71
CA GLU A 162 -16.41 -0.44 -19.20
C GLU A 162 -16.04 -0.50 -17.70
N ASN A 163 -15.01 0.23 -17.28
CA ASN A 163 -14.61 0.30 -15.88
C ASN A 163 -15.68 0.95 -14.99
N ILE A 164 -16.35 1.99 -15.48
CA ILE A 164 -17.47 2.61 -14.77
C ILE A 164 -18.65 1.64 -14.64
N GLU A 165 -18.97 0.87 -15.67
CA GLU A 165 -20.03 -0.14 -15.60
C GLU A 165 -19.72 -1.24 -14.60
N LYS A 166 -18.48 -1.76 -14.60
CA LYS A 166 -18.00 -2.72 -13.59
C LYS A 166 -18.09 -2.14 -12.18
N THR A 167 -17.72 -0.87 -12.01
CA THR A 167 -17.83 -0.19 -10.71
C THR A 167 -19.29 -0.08 -10.24
N LEU A 168 -20.20 0.30 -11.11
CA LEU A 168 -21.62 0.36 -10.79
C LEU A 168 -22.19 -1.02 -10.44
N GLN A 169 -21.76 -2.06 -11.13
CA GLN A 169 -22.11 -3.44 -10.80
C GLN A 169 -21.59 -3.85 -9.41
N LEU A 170 -20.34 -3.54 -9.08
CA LEU A 170 -19.78 -3.80 -7.75
C LEU A 170 -20.56 -3.08 -6.64
N ILE A 171 -21.00 -1.85 -6.87
CA ILE A 171 -21.85 -1.11 -5.91
C ILE A 171 -23.16 -1.86 -5.67
N GLU A 172 -23.81 -2.37 -6.72
CA GLU A 172 -25.05 -3.14 -6.55
C GLU A 172 -24.81 -4.49 -5.87
N GLU A 173 -23.66 -5.15 -6.10
CA GLU A 173 -23.28 -6.40 -5.41
C GLU A 173 -23.04 -6.19 -3.91
N GLU A 174 -22.54 -5.03 -3.50
CA GLU A 174 -22.31 -4.71 -2.08
C GLU A 174 -23.59 -4.24 -1.36
N ARG A 175 -24.71 -4.04 -2.08
CA ARG A 175 -26.01 -3.77 -1.45
C ARG A 175 -26.48 -5.00 -0.68
N PRO A 176 -26.87 -4.83 0.58
CA PRO A 176 -27.31 -5.94 1.39
C PRO A 176 -28.60 -6.55 0.84
N VAL A 177 -28.59 -7.85 0.56
CA VAL A 177 -29.80 -8.63 0.31
C VAL A 177 -30.38 -9.04 1.65
N LYS A 178 -31.65 -8.74 1.91
CA LYS A 178 -32.35 -8.91 3.21
C LYS A 178 -32.23 -10.31 3.88
N GLU A 179 -31.75 -11.32 3.16
CA GLU A 179 -31.67 -12.69 3.67
C GLU A 179 -30.28 -13.21 4.04
N SER A 180 -29.19 -12.48 3.73
CA SER A 180 -27.81 -12.97 3.89
C SER A 180 -27.02 -12.32 5.04
N LEU A 181 -27.59 -11.39 5.78
CA LEU A 181 -26.92 -10.61 6.79
C LEU A 181 -26.97 -11.27 8.19
N ARG A 182 -26.34 -12.41 8.31
CA ARG A 182 -25.68 -12.76 9.56
C ARG A 182 -24.18 -12.42 9.41
N LEU A 183 -23.86 -11.15 9.44
CA LEU A 183 -22.53 -10.72 9.82
C LEU A 183 -22.31 -11.30 11.22
N LYS A 184 -21.59 -12.40 11.32
CA LYS A 184 -21.08 -12.88 12.59
C LYS A 184 -20.13 -11.78 13.07
N SER A 185 -20.60 -10.98 14.02
CA SER A 185 -19.72 -10.14 14.83
C SER A 185 -18.69 -11.08 15.47
N GLY A 186 -17.45 -10.89 15.18
CA GLY A 186 -16.36 -11.71 15.65
C GLY A 186 -15.53 -12.18 14.46
N SER A 187 -14.32 -11.72 14.41
CA SER A 187 -13.21 -12.15 13.56
C SER A 187 -13.62 -13.15 12.48
N ILE A 188 -13.83 -12.64 11.26
CA ILE A 188 -13.91 -13.53 10.10
C ILE A 188 -12.51 -14.10 9.95
N THR A 189 -12.29 -15.27 10.52
CA THR A 189 -11.04 -16.01 10.38
C THR A 189 -11.06 -16.64 9.01
N PHE A 190 -10.54 -15.91 8.01
CA PHE A 190 -10.16 -16.49 6.75
C PHE A 190 -8.64 -16.68 6.75
N THR A 191 -8.19 -17.87 6.34
CA THR A 191 -6.84 -18.17 5.87
C THR A 191 -5.70 -18.22 6.86
N GLY A 192 -5.74 -19.03 7.89
CA GLY A 192 -4.49 -19.49 8.54
C GLY A 192 -3.63 -18.43 9.27
N PHE A 193 -4.01 -17.16 9.26
CA PHE A 193 -3.42 -16.09 10.07
C PHE A 193 -4.38 -15.76 11.20
N GLU A 194 -4.19 -16.41 12.33
CA GLU A 194 -4.95 -16.15 13.55
C GLU A 194 -4.19 -15.18 14.45
N GLY A 195 -4.89 -14.54 15.36
CA GLY A 195 -4.28 -13.82 16.47
C GLY A 195 -4.27 -12.29 16.34
N PHE A 196 -4.83 -11.71 15.28
CA PHE A 196 -4.99 -10.25 15.18
C PHE A 196 -6.38 -9.88 14.65
N TYR A 197 -6.77 -8.63 14.90
CA TYR A 197 -8.03 -8.09 14.40
C TYR A 197 -8.00 -7.94 12.87
N GLN A 198 -8.97 -8.56 12.19
CA GLN A 198 -9.05 -8.57 10.73
C GLN A 198 -10.40 -8.02 10.30
N THR A 199 -10.35 -6.98 9.46
CA THR A 199 -11.52 -6.47 8.74
C THR A 199 -11.81 -7.30 7.51
N GLU A 200 -13.03 -7.23 6.98
CA GLU A 200 -13.41 -7.97 5.76
C GLU A 200 -12.52 -7.58 4.58
N GLY A 201 -12.23 -6.29 4.39
CA GLY A 201 -11.38 -5.82 3.32
C GLY A 201 -9.93 -6.28 3.48
N TYR A 202 -9.34 -6.15 4.67
CA TYR A 202 -7.98 -6.60 4.95
C TYR A 202 -7.81 -8.09 4.67
N CYS A 203 -8.76 -8.93 5.16
CA CYS A 203 -8.78 -10.36 4.87
C CYS A 203 -8.91 -10.65 3.38
N PHE A 204 -9.83 -9.98 2.71
CA PHE A 204 -10.07 -10.17 1.28
C PHE A 204 -8.79 -9.93 0.48
N HIS A 205 -8.14 -8.79 0.67
CA HIS A 205 -6.91 -8.45 -0.05
C HIS A 205 -5.75 -9.39 0.29
N MET A 206 -5.55 -9.69 1.59
CA MET A 206 -4.49 -10.60 2.03
C MET A 206 -4.67 -12.00 1.44
N ASN A 207 -5.90 -12.53 1.43
CA ASN A 207 -6.21 -13.84 0.89
C ASN A 207 -5.94 -13.93 -0.60
N ASN A 208 -6.34 -12.91 -1.37
CA ASN A 208 -6.10 -12.85 -2.79
C ASN A 208 -4.61 -12.82 -3.11
N LEU A 209 -3.81 -12.03 -2.36
CA LEU A 209 -2.36 -12.01 -2.52
C LEU A 209 -1.72 -13.37 -2.23
N ILE A 210 -2.14 -14.04 -1.15
CA ILE A 210 -1.62 -15.37 -0.78
C ILE A 210 -1.96 -16.40 -1.84
N ASP A 211 -3.21 -16.42 -2.30
CA ASP A 211 -3.66 -17.33 -3.37
C ASP A 211 -2.86 -17.09 -4.66
N LEU A 212 -2.63 -15.84 -5.04
CA LEU A 212 -1.78 -15.50 -6.17
C LEU A 212 -0.34 -15.97 -5.99
N VAL A 213 0.26 -15.81 -4.81
CA VAL A 213 1.63 -16.32 -4.55
C VAL A 213 1.71 -17.82 -4.72
N ILE A 214 0.68 -18.56 -4.27
CA ILE A 214 0.63 -20.02 -4.40
C ILE A 214 0.48 -20.43 -5.88
N ARG A 215 -0.44 -19.79 -6.63
CA ARG A 215 -0.72 -20.12 -8.03
C ARG A 215 0.35 -19.61 -9.02
N ARG A 216 0.92 -18.45 -8.73
CA ARG A 216 1.88 -17.72 -9.56
C ARG A 216 3.26 -17.72 -8.92
N LYS A 217 3.74 -18.91 -8.56
CA LYS A 217 5.00 -19.10 -7.85
C LYS A 217 6.15 -18.38 -8.55
N ASP A 218 7.01 -17.72 -7.77
CA ASP A 218 8.18 -16.97 -8.22
C ASP A 218 7.89 -15.71 -9.08
N GLU A 219 6.64 -15.27 -9.15
CA GLU A 219 6.28 -14.03 -9.85
C GLU A 219 6.00 -12.88 -8.91
N LEU A 220 5.54 -13.18 -7.67
CA LEU A 220 5.16 -12.19 -6.67
C LEU A 220 5.94 -12.37 -5.36
N TYR A 221 6.31 -11.25 -4.76
CA TYR A 221 6.97 -11.17 -3.46
C TYR A 221 6.26 -10.15 -2.57
N PRO A 222 5.04 -10.43 -2.07
CA PRO A 222 4.22 -9.44 -1.38
C PRO A 222 4.81 -9.00 -0.05
N PHE A 223 4.55 -7.74 0.31
CA PHE A 223 4.87 -7.15 1.60
C PHE A 223 3.57 -6.92 2.38
N VAL A 224 3.53 -7.43 3.61
CA VAL A 224 2.37 -7.26 4.50
C VAL A 224 2.32 -5.84 5.06
N ALA A 225 1.14 -5.23 5.04
CA ALA A 225 0.94 -3.93 5.70
C ALA A 225 0.84 -4.13 7.22
N ILE A 226 1.65 -3.38 7.96
CA ILE A 226 1.63 -3.35 9.41
C ILE A 226 1.27 -1.95 9.89
N ASP A 227 0.08 -1.84 10.48
CA ASP A 227 -0.30 -0.68 11.30
C ASP A 227 -0.29 -1.11 12.77
N PRO A 228 0.56 -0.52 13.61
CA PRO A 228 0.72 -0.94 14.99
C PRO A 228 -0.53 -0.74 15.86
N ARG A 229 -1.53 -0.01 15.36
CA ARG A 229 -2.82 0.20 16.03
C ARG A 229 -3.78 -0.99 15.82
N ARG A 230 -3.48 -1.90 14.88
CA ARG A 230 -4.28 -3.09 14.63
C ARG A 230 -4.03 -4.12 15.74
N PRO A 231 -5.04 -4.44 16.58
CA PRO A 231 -4.85 -5.34 17.72
C PRO A 231 -4.29 -6.70 17.30
N GLY A 232 -3.24 -7.16 17.96
CA GLY A 232 -2.64 -8.48 17.75
C GLY A 232 -1.71 -8.60 16.51
N ILE A 233 -1.61 -7.56 15.66
CA ILE A 233 -0.83 -7.67 14.42
C ILE A 233 0.68 -7.78 14.69
N ILE A 234 1.17 -7.09 15.70
CA ILE A 234 2.59 -7.15 16.09
C ILE A 234 2.91 -8.53 16.63
N GLU A 235 2.09 -9.08 17.53
CA GLU A 235 2.26 -10.42 18.06
C GLU A 235 2.24 -11.48 16.95
N THR A 236 1.34 -11.32 15.97
CA THR A 236 1.27 -12.20 14.80
C THR A 236 2.52 -12.08 13.92
N LEU A 237 3.08 -10.88 13.78
CA LEU A 237 4.36 -10.69 13.10
C LEU A 237 5.50 -11.36 13.87
N LEU A 238 5.58 -11.16 15.20
CA LEU A 238 6.65 -11.68 16.03
C LEU A 238 6.66 -13.22 16.14
N ASN A 239 5.53 -13.87 16.02
CA ASN A 239 5.47 -15.34 15.94
C ASN A 239 5.83 -15.88 14.55
N GLY A 240 6.06 -14.99 13.56
CA GLY A 240 6.49 -15.30 12.21
C GLY A 240 5.43 -15.89 11.30
N SER A 241 4.14 -15.78 11.65
CA SER A 241 3.05 -16.37 10.87
C SER A 241 3.01 -15.86 9.44
N PHE A 242 3.24 -14.56 9.21
CA PHE A 242 3.24 -13.96 7.87
C PHE A 242 4.36 -14.46 6.94
N PHE A 243 5.42 -15.05 7.48
CA PHE A 243 6.65 -15.36 6.74
C PHE A 243 6.91 -16.86 6.57
N LYS A 244 5.90 -17.70 6.83
CA LYS A 244 6.00 -19.15 6.76
C LYS A 244 5.05 -19.70 5.68
N GLY A 245 5.38 -20.88 5.15
CA GLY A 245 4.54 -21.59 4.17
C GLY A 245 4.71 -21.08 2.74
N ASP A 246 3.91 -21.63 1.84
CA ASP A 246 3.98 -21.34 0.40
C ASP A 246 3.36 -19.99 0.03
N GLY A 247 2.32 -19.57 0.72
CA GLY A 247 1.65 -18.27 0.52
C GLY A 247 2.17 -17.17 1.45
N ARG A 248 3.49 -17.09 1.64
CA ARG A 248 4.09 -16.16 2.61
C ARG A 248 4.33 -14.77 2.04
N PHE A 249 4.44 -13.82 2.95
CA PHE A 249 5.00 -12.50 2.70
C PHE A 249 6.53 -12.53 2.72
N TYR A 250 7.15 -11.54 2.08
CA TYR A 250 8.60 -11.45 1.93
C TYR A 250 9.21 -10.23 2.63
N GLY A 251 8.39 -9.33 3.13
CA GLY A 251 8.79 -8.13 3.85
C GLY A 251 7.57 -7.42 4.45
N VAL A 252 7.82 -6.23 4.96
CA VAL A 252 6.83 -5.40 5.66
C VAL A 252 6.66 -4.07 4.92
N LYS A 253 5.42 -3.66 4.67
CA LYS A 253 5.04 -2.32 4.23
C LYS A 253 4.60 -1.50 5.42
N LEU A 254 5.19 -0.33 5.57
CA LEU A 254 4.80 0.68 6.56
C LEU A 254 4.28 1.93 5.87
N TYR A 255 3.16 2.45 6.39
CA TYR A 255 2.54 3.65 5.88
C TYR A 255 2.21 4.65 7.00
N PRO A 256 3.23 5.25 7.67
CA PRO A 256 3.03 6.08 8.85
C PRO A 256 2.14 7.29 8.64
N ARG A 257 2.08 7.79 7.43
CA ARG A 257 1.14 8.87 7.05
C ARG A 257 -0.33 8.53 7.36
N MET A 258 -0.68 7.23 7.50
CA MET A 258 -2.00 6.80 7.96
C MET A 258 -2.29 7.13 9.43
N GLY A 259 -1.29 7.52 10.22
CA GLY A 259 -1.49 8.02 11.57
C GLY A 259 -0.66 7.34 12.68
N PHE A 260 0.44 6.67 12.36
CA PHE A 260 1.34 6.17 13.40
C PHE A 260 2.78 6.71 13.20
N HIS A 261 3.38 7.15 14.28
CA HIS A 261 4.76 7.64 14.23
C HIS A 261 5.73 6.47 14.12
N PRO A 262 6.74 6.52 13.20
CA PRO A 262 7.69 5.41 13.01
C PRO A 262 8.49 5.03 14.26
N GLN A 263 8.71 5.96 15.17
CA GLN A 263 9.39 5.71 16.44
C GLN A 263 8.44 5.42 17.60
N SER A 264 7.15 5.14 17.33
CA SER A 264 6.24 4.72 18.39
C SER A 264 6.71 3.40 19.01
N LYS A 265 6.49 3.27 20.32
CA LYS A 265 7.04 2.17 21.12
C LYS A 265 6.80 0.75 20.56
N PRO A 266 5.60 0.43 20.02
CA PRO A 266 5.35 -0.90 19.45
C PRO A 266 6.21 -1.22 18.24
N MET A 267 6.61 -0.20 17.47
CA MET A 267 7.38 -0.39 16.24
C MET A 267 8.80 -0.89 16.49
N ASP A 268 9.36 -0.67 17.67
CA ASP A 268 10.70 -1.15 18.01
C ASP A 268 10.82 -2.68 17.89
N ALA A 269 9.80 -3.41 18.35
CA ALA A 269 9.73 -4.87 18.22
C ALA A 269 9.64 -5.33 16.75
N VAL A 270 8.91 -4.59 15.91
CA VAL A 270 8.82 -4.87 14.46
C VAL A 270 10.19 -4.72 13.80
N TYR A 271 10.91 -3.63 14.08
CA TYR A 271 12.24 -3.38 13.51
C TYR A 271 13.26 -4.42 13.97
N GLN A 272 13.25 -4.75 15.25
CA GLN A 272 14.13 -5.79 15.80
C GLN A 272 13.88 -7.12 15.12
N TYR A 273 12.61 -7.54 15.03
CA TYR A 273 12.24 -8.81 14.39
C TYR A 273 12.67 -8.85 12.92
N CYS A 274 12.35 -7.79 12.16
CA CYS A 274 12.73 -7.71 10.76
C CYS A 274 14.25 -7.72 10.56
N SER A 275 15.01 -7.03 11.43
CA SER A 275 16.46 -7.04 11.42
C SER A 275 17.05 -8.42 11.69
N ASP A 276 16.53 -9.14 12.69
CA ASP A 276 17.03 -10.46 13.09
C ASP A 276 16.72 -11.54 12.05
N HIS A 277 15.61 -11.38 11.30
CA HIS A 277 15.18 -12.33 10.29
C HIS A 277 15.50 -11.91 8.86
N ASN A 278 16.25 -10.81 8.68
CA ASN A 278 16.60 -10.23 7.36
C ASN A 278 15.35 -9.97 6.48
N LEU A 279 14.28 -9.50 7.07
CA LEU A 279 13.06 -9.10 6.39
C LEU A 279 13.17 -7.62 6.01
N PRO A 280 13.10 -7.27 4.72
CA PRO A 280 13.16 -5.87 4.31
C PRO A 280 11.87 -5.13 4.66
N ILE A 281 12.00 -3.82 4.84
CA ILE A 281 10.87 -2.91 5.07
C ILE A 281 10.81 -1.90 3.94
N ILE A 282 9.62 -1.70 3.36
CA ILE A 282 9.32 -0.57 2.48
C ILE A 282 8.48 0.43 3.27
N PHE A 283 9.00 1.64 3.37
CA PHE A 283 8.39 2.73 4.10
C PHE A 283 7.85 3.78 3.12
N HIS A 284 6.54 4.08 3.18
CA HIS A 284 6.00 5.16 2.37
C HIS A 284 6.60 6.50 2.80
N CYS A 285 7.29 7.13 1.89
CA CYS A 285 8.01 8.37 2.10
C CYS A 285 7.89 9.26 0.86
N GLY A 286 6.82 10.01 0.74
CA GLY A 286 6.58 10.84 -0.44
C GLY A 286 5.70 12.04 -0.16
N MET A 287 5.84 13.06 -1.01
CA MET A 287 4.94 14.24 -1.00
C MET A 287 3.53 13.85 -1.41
N GLY A 288 3.42 12.92 -2.35
CA GLY A 288 2.17 12.28 -2.75
C GLY A 288 1.75 11.17 -1.80
N GLY A 289 0.77 10.40 -2.22
CA GLY A 289 0.24 9.27 -1.47
C GLY A 289 -1.16 9.54 -0.94
N PHE A 290 -1.66 8.61 -0.16
CA PHE A 290 -3.01 8.64 0.37
C PHE A 290 -2.99 8.93 1.88
N PRO A 291 -3.77 9.86 2.41
CA PRO A 291 -4.57 10.89 1.73
C PRO A 291 -3.72 11.86 0.90
N PRO A 292 -4.24 12.37 -0.24
CA PRO A 292 -3.43 13.06 -1.24
C PRO A 292 -2.94 14.47 -0.86
N SER A 293 -3.24 14.96 0.34
CA SER A 293 -2.95 16.33 0.78
C SER A 293 -1.66 16.44 1.59
N THR A 294 -0.79 17.41 1.26
CA THR A 294 0.35 17.78 2.11
C THR A 294 -0.06 18.51 3.40
N THR A 295 -1.31 18.96 3.50
CA THR A 295 -1.88 19.52 4.74
C THR A 295 -2.50 18.46 5.63
N TRP A 296 -2.41 17.18 5.22
CA TRP A 296 -2.86 16.06 6.05
C TRP A 296 -2.14 16.08 7.41
N LYS A 297 -2.90 15.96 8.49
CA LYS A 297 -2.40 16.11 9.87
C LYS A 297 -1.24 15.17 10.24
N TYR A 298 -1.10 14.03 9.55
CA TYR A 298 -0.02 13.05 9.78
C TYR A 298 1.01 13.01 8.64
N PHE A 299 0.99 14.01 7.77
CA PHE A 299 1.93 14.10 6.65
C PHE A 299 3.38 13.94 7.10
N ASP A 300 3.78 14.65 8.17
CA ASP A 300 5.16 14.64 8.66
C ASP A 300 5.59 13.30 9.28
N PHE A 301 4.66 12.39 9.60
CA PHE A 301 5.04 11.03 10.02
C PHE A 301 5.77 10.26 8.92
N GLY A 302 5.54 10.62 7.65
CA GLY A 302 6.28 10.11 6.48
C GLY A 302 7.66 10.73 6.28
N ASN A 303 8.09 11.69 7.09
CA ASN A 303 9.38 12.36 6.95
C ASN A 303 10.55 11.38 7.21
N PRO A 304 11.52 11.24 6.29
CA PRO A 304 12.65 10.31 6.47
C PRO A 304 13.52 10.61 7.70
N LEU A 305 13.51 11.83 8.21
CA LEU A 305 14.19 12.17 9.46
C LEU A 305 13.63 11.40 10.66
N ASN A 306 12.35 11.05 10.64
CA ASN A 306 11.73 10.24 11.70
C ASN A 306 12.28 8.80 11.72
N PHE A 307 12.86 8.32 10.60
CA PHE A 307 13.47 7.00 10.50
C PHE A 307 14.98 6.99 10.76
N GLU A 308 15.64 8.12 10.80
CA GLU A 308 17.09 8.15 11.02
C GLU A 308 17.53 7.42 12.31
N PRO A 309 16.85 7.56 13.46
CA PRO A 309 17.16 6.77 14.65
C PRO A 309 16.97 5.26 14.45
N VAL A 310 15.98 4.84 13.66
CA VAL A 310 15.71 3.42 13.34
C VAL A 310 16.86 2.86 12.48
N VAL A 311 17.24 3.57 11.42
CA VAL A 311 18.35 3.20 10.53
C VAL A 311 19.63 2.99 11.33
N LYS A 312 19.95 3.91 12.27
CA LYS A 312 21.16 3.84 13.11
C LYS A 312 21.09 2.70 14.13
N LYS A 313 19.92 2.47 14.71
CA LYS A 313 19.73 1.42 15.73
C LYS A 313 19.78 0.01 15.13
N TYR A 314 19.29 -0.15 13.90
CA TYR A 314 19.19 -1.44 13.22
C TYR A 314 20.00 -1.49 11.92
N PRO A 315 21.33 -1.51 11.96
CA PRO A 315 22.19 -1.37 10.77
C PRO A 315 22.13 -2.57 9.81
N LYS A 316 21.52 -3.68 10.23
CA LYS A 316 21.27 -4.85 9.37
C LYS A 316 19.91 -4.82 8.69
N LEU A 317 18.96 -4.02 9.21
CA LEU A 317 17.62 -3.91 8.67
C LEU A 317 17.65 -3.15 7.34
N LYS A 318 17.24 -3.79 6.27
CA LYS A 318 17.11 -3.14 4.97
C LYS A 318 15.83 -2.32 4.92
N ILE A 319 15.97 -1.03 4.66
CA ILE A 319 14.86 -0.08 4.61
C ILE A 319 14.86 0.60 3.26
N ASP A 320 13.75 0.52 2.56
CA ASP A 320 13.48 1.27 1.35
C ASP A 320 12.59 2.48 1.66
N PHE A 321 13.08 3.67 1.34
CA PHE A 321 12.32 4.91 1.39
C PHE A 321 11.68 5.16 0.04
N ALA A 322 10.39 4.89 -0.06
CA ALA A 322 9.64 4.97 -1.29
C ALA A 322 9.73 6.35 -1.98
N HIS A 323 9.67 6.36 -3.31
CA HIS A 323 9.59 7.57 -4.16
C HIS A 323 10.76 8.54 -4.02
N LEU A 324 11.90 8.10 -3.47
CA LEU A 324 13.01 8.98 -3.07
C LEU A 324 12.54 10.21 -2.26
N GLY A 325 11.45 10.06 -1.51
CA GLY A 325 10.84 11.14 -0.72
C GLY A 325 10.12 12.21 -1.52
N SER A 326 10.30 12.27 -2.83
CA SER A 326 9.64 13.20 -3.76
C SER A 326 10.07 12.89 -5.19
N SER A 327 9.21 13.17 -6.16
CA SER A 327 9.58 13.16 -7.58
C SER A 327 10.52 14.31 -8.01
N ASP A 328 10.94 15.14 -7.06
CA ASP A 328 11.97 16.19 -7.23
C ASP A 328 13.19 15.87 -6.35
N PRO A 329 14.36 15.49 -6.95
CA PRO A 329 15.56 15.15 -6.20
C PRO A 329 16.17 16.35 -5.45
N THR A 330 15.73 17.58 -5.69
CA THR A 330 16.18 18.78 -4.95
C THR A 330 15.40 19.00 -3.66
N TYR A 331 14.32 18.28 -3.45
CA TYR A 331 13.47 18.38 -2.27
C TYR A 331 14.21 17.89 -0.99
N ALA A 332 13.85 18.47 0.15
CA ALA A 332 14.54 18.21 1.41
C ALA A 332 14.54 16.74 1.82
N TRP A 333 13.46 16.00 1.57
CA TRP A 333 13.36 14.58 1.89
C TRP A 333 14.26 13.74 0.98
N ALA A 334 14.31 14.04 -0.32
CA ALA A 334 15.24 13.37 -1.24
C ALA A 334 16.69 13.53 -0.79
N LYS A 335 17.09 14.76 -0.44
CA LYS A 335 18.44 15.05 0.11
C LYS A 335 18.72 14.27 1.40
N THR A 336 17.73 14.17 2.27
CA THR A 336 17.85 13.39 3.52
C THR A 336 18.05 11.92 3.21
N ILE A 337 17.26 11.34 2.31
CA ILE A 337 17.37 9.92 1.92
C ILE A 337 18.76 9.65 1.32
N VAL A 338 19.24 10.51 0.43
CA VAL A 338 20.58 10.35 -0.16
C VAL A 338 21.69 10.45 0.86
N ARG A 339 21.58 11.35 1.82
CA ARG A 339 22.51 11.39 2.95
C ARG A 339 22.48 10.06 3.73
N LEU A 340 21.27 9.55 4.06
CA LEU A 340 21.12 8.27 4.76
C LEU A 340 21.69 7.10 3.95
N VAL A 341 21.47 7.06 2.63
CA VAL A 341 22.08 6.07 1.72
C VAL A 341 23.61 6.14 1.77
N ASN A 342 24.18 7.35 1.74
CA ASN A 342 25.64 7.52 1.77
C ASN A 342 26.27 7.11 3.11
N GLU A 343 25.56 7.31 4.21
CA GLU A 343 26.02 7.00 5.55
C GLU A 343 25.77 5.54 5.97
N ASN A 344 24.81 4.83 5.34
CA ASN A 344 24.36 3.51 5.78
C ASN A 344 24.24 2.53 4.62
N ASP A 345 24.68 1.28 4.80
CA ASP A 345 24.64 0.25 3.76
C ASP A 345 23.29 -0.46 3.63
N ASN A 346 22.43 -0.29 4.60
CA ASN A 346 21.10 -0.91 4.68
C ASN A 346 19.97 -0.03 4.15
N VAL A 347 20.26 1.19 3.69
CA VAL A 347 19.25 2.14 3.18
C VAL A 347 19.16 2.04 1.66
N TYR A 348 17.93 1.91 1.19
CA TYR A 348 17.51 1.86 -0.22
C TYR A 348 16.46 2.92 -0.50
N SER A 349 16.16 3.14 -1.77
CA SER A 349 15.02 3.93 -2.21
C SER A 349 14.55 3.47 -3.59
N ASP A 350 13.36 3.90 -4.01
CA ASP A 350 12.81 3.59 -5.32
C ASP A 350 12.42 4.85 -6.12
N LEU A 351 12.17 4.65 -7.40
CA LEU A 351 11.74 5.67 -8.36
C LEU A 351 10.25 5.51 -8.75
N ALA A 352 9.46 4.89 -7.90
CA ALA A 352 8.02 4.86 -8.11
C ALA A 352 7.45 6.28 -8.25
N CYS A 353 6.46 6.46 -9.11
CA CYS A 353 5.89 7.76 -9.47
C CYS A 353 6.81 8.75 -10.24
N TYR A 354 7.97 8.34 -10.70
CA TYR A 354 8.78 9.15 -11.64
C TYR A 354 8.28 8.94 -13.06
N THR A 355 7.27 9.70 -13.47
CA THR A 355 6.47 9.40 -14.67
C THR A 355 6.97 10.09 -15.96
N SER A 356 7.76 11.16 -15.87
CA SER A 356 8.11 12.00 -17.00
C SER A 356 9.62 12.12 -17.22
N ILE A 357 10.01 12.44 -18.45
CA ILE A 357 11.40 12.78 -18.81
C ILE A 357 11.92 13.96 -17.98
N ASP A 358 11.06 14.94 -17.70
CA ASP A 358 11.42 16.14 -16.93
C ASP A 358 11.77 15.80 -15.47
N GLN A 359 11.15 14.77 -14.90
CA GLN A 359 11.48 14.26 -13.58
C GLN A 359 12.73 13.36 -13.62
N LEU A 360 12.80 12.46 -14.60
CA LEU A 360 13.88 11.47 -14.71
C LEU A 360 15.22 12.10 -15.10
N THR A 361 15.24 13.19 -15.91
CA THR A 361 16.48 13.83 -16.35
C THR A 361 17.29 14.41 -15.19
N PRO A 362 16.74 15.25 -14.29
CA PRO A 362 17.48 15.72 -13.12
C PRO A 362 17.81 14.57 -12.16
N MET A 363 16.92 13.57 -12.03
CA MET A 363 17.18 12.39 -11.22
C MET A 363 18.39 11.59 -11.74
N LYS A 364 18.50 11.41 -13.06
CA LYS A 364 19.66 10.73 -13.66
C LYS A 364 20.96 11.44 -13.35
N LYS A 365 21.01 12.77 -13.48
CA LYS A 365 22.18 13.57 -13.12
C LYS A 365 22.54 13.39 -11.64
N PHE A 366 21.51 13.38 -10.80
CA PHE A 366 21.69 13.18 -9.36
C PHE A 366 22.24 11.78 -9.05
N TRP A 367 21.70 10.74 -9.69
CA TRP A 367 22.16 9.35 -9.59
C TRP A 367 23.61 9.19 -10.08
N ASP A 368 23.99 9.83 -11.20
CA ASP A 368 25.35 9.79 -11.75
C ASP A 368 26.38 10.38 -10.79
N ASN A 369 26.00 11.42 -10.06
CA ASN A 369 26.87 12.11 -9.12
C ASN A 369 26.92 11.44 -7.72
N ASN A 370 26.11 10.40 -7.48
CA ASN A 370 26.05 9.70 -6.19
C ASN A 370 26.31 8.19 -6.39
N PRO A 371 27.58 7.74 -6.40
CA PRO A 371 27.92 6.34 -6.71
C PRO A 371 27.24 5.31 -5.81
N LYS A 372 27.05 5.59 -4.53
CA LYS A 372 26.39 4.67 -3.60
C LYS A 372 24.91 4.54 -3.90
N LEU A 373 24.27 5.62 -4.32
CA LEU A 373 22.86 5.60 -4.76
C LEU A 373 22.64 4.65 -5.94
N LYS A 374 23.63 4.49 -6.84
CA LYS A 374 23.57 3.55 -7.96
C LYS A 374 23.31 2.12 -7.52
N THR A 375 23.77 1.73 -6.35
CA THR A 375 23.62 0.38 -5.80
C THR A 375 22.45 0.24 -4.82
N ARG A 376 21.63 1.29 -4.65
CA ARG A 376 20.56 1.36 -3.65
C ARG A 376 19.23 1.84 -4.19
N LEU A 377 19.21 2.38 -5.40
CA LEU A 377 17.99 2.86 -6.02
C LEU A 377 17.33 1.77 -6.86
N MET A 378 16.04 1.59 -6.72
CA MET A 378 15.26 0.57 -7.41
C MET A 378 14.23 1.18 -8.37
N PHE A 379 13.81 0.41 -9.35
CA PHE A 379 12.66 0.73 -10.17
C PHE A 379 11.38 0.31 -9.44
N GLY A 380 10.36 1.16 -9.50
CA GLY A 380 9.00 0.88 -9.07
C GLY A 380 8.01 1.61 -9.96
N THR A 381 6.80 1.10 -10.09
CA THR A 381 5.75 1.76 -10.86
C THR A 381 4.81 2.55 -9.99
N ASP A 382 4.60 2.12 -8.76
CA ASP A 382 3.45 2.54 -7.94
C ASP A 382 2.13 2.34 -8.72
N PHE A 383 2.04 1.19 -9.40
CA PHE A 383 0.86 0.84 -10.18
C PHE A 383 -0.40 1.02 -9.33
N ASP A 384 -1.50 1.27 -9.94
CA ASP A 384 -2.76 1.83 -9.46
C ASP A 384 -2.65 3.33 -9.14
N VAL A 385 -1.73 3.79 -8.29
CA VAL A 385 -1.57 5.22 -7.96
C VAL A 385 -1.14 6.04 -9.18
N MET A 386 -0.26 5.50 -9.99
CA MET A 386 0.27 6.18 -11.16
C MET A 386 -0.75 6.35 -12.28
N TYR A 387 -1.65 5.41 -12.44
CA TYR A 387 -2.73 5.46 -13.41
C TYR A 387 -3.72 6.61 -13.16
N PHE A 388 -3.83 7.04 -11.90
CA PHE A 388 -4.66 8.15 -11.43
C PHE A 388 -4.43 9.48 -12.04
N THR A 389 -3.16 9.76 -12.22
CA THR A 389 -2.82 11.07 -12.77
C THR A 389 -3.30 11.19 -14.22
N GLY A 390 -3.88 10.12 -14.79
CA GLY A 390 -4.49 10.09 -16.14
C GLY A 390 -3.54 10.47 -17.27
N LYS A 391 -2.25 10.70 -16.95
CA LYS A 391 -1.29 11.36 -17.84
C LYS A 391 -0.25 10.41 -18.39
N VAL A 392 -0.07 9.23 -17.80
CA VAL A 392 0.99 8.31 -18.21
C VAL A 392 0.49 6.88 -18.23
N ASN A 393 0.43 6.28 -19.43
CA ASN A 393 0.23 4.84 -19.53
C ASN A 393 1.54 4.08 -19.28
N MET A 394 1.45 2.78 -19.02
CA MET A 394 2.61 1.93 -18.69
C MET A 394 3.66 1.91 -19.81
N GLN A 395 3.25 1.92 -21.08
CA GLN A 395 4.20 1.93 -22.20
C GLN A 395 5.02 3.22 -22.23
N LEU A 396 4.38 4.36 -22.00
CA LEU A 396 5.06 5.65 -21.90
C LEU A 396 6.00 5.68 -20.68
N TYR A 397 5.58 5.09 -19.55
CA TYR A 397 6.42 4.97 -18.36
C TYR A 397 7.70 4.21 -18.65
N TYR A 398 7.60 2.99 -19.18
CA TYR A 398 8.78 2.20 -19.57
C TYR A 398 9.63 2.90 -20.64
N LYS A 399 9.00 3.53 -21.62
CA LYS A 399 9.71 4.31 -22.66
C LYS A 399 10.52 5.45 -22.06
N ASN A 400 9.97 6.18 -21.10
CA ASN A 400 10.68 7.27 -20.43
C ASN A 400 11.92 6.77 -19.69
N PHE A 401 11.81 5.67 -18.95
CA PHE A 401 12.97 5.03 -18.30
C PHE A 401 14.02 4.56 -19.33
N LYS A 402 13.60 3.91 -20.42
CA LYS A 402 14.50 3.45 -21.50
C LYS A 402 15.17 4.61 -22.25
N THR A 403 14.58 5.79 -22.24
CA THR A 403 15.15 6.99 -22.86
C THR A 403 16.26 7.59 -21.99
N ILE A 404 16.12 7.51 -20.68
CA ILE A 404 17.01 8.18 -19.72
C ILE A 404 18.13 7.25 -19.24
N PHE A 405 17.84 5.96 -19.06
CA PHE A 405 18.79 4.99 -18.53
C PHE A 405 19.24 4.02 -19.62
N THR A 406 20.53 3.71 -19.64
CA THR A 406 21.10 2.69 -20.52
C THR A 406 20.58 1.28 -20.14
N PRO A 407 20.68 0.27 -21.02
CA PRO A 407 20.29 -1.10 -20.69
C PRO A 407 20.97 -1.66 -19.44
N ASP A 408 22.27 -1.34 -19.22
CA ASP A 408 23.02 -1.78 -18.03
C ASP A 408 22.52 -1.08 -16.76
N GLU A 409 22.19 0.21 -16.84
CA GLU A 409 21.62 0.96 -15.72
C GLU A 409 20.21 0.49 -15.40
N LEU A 410 19.39 0.17 -16.40
CA LEU A 410 18.08 -0.46 -16.18
C LEU A 410 18.21 -1.84 -15.53
N LYS A 411 19.24 -2.60 -15.89
CA LYS A 411 19.53 -3.86 -15.21
C LYS A 411 19.86 -3.65 -13.73
N ILE A 412 20.63 -2.63 -13.40
CA ILE A 412 20.92 -2.28 -12.00
C ILE A 412 19.62 -1.92 -11.25
N LEU A 413 18.80 -1.03 -11.82
CA LEU A 413 17.57 -0.55 -11.19
C LEU A 413 16.50 -1.64 -11.06
N MET A 414 16.34 -2.49 -12.08
CA MET A 414 15.25 -3.46 -12.18
C MET A 414 15.63 -4.89 -11.81
N CYS A 415 16.94 -5.19 -11.65
CA CYS A 415 17.38 -6.57 -11.33
C CYS A 415 18.33 -6.59 -10.14
N ASP A 416 19.49 -5.95 -10.23
CA ASP A 416 20.55 -6.16 -9.27
C ASP A 416 20.20 -5.55 -7.90
N ASN A 417 19.66 -4.32 -7.87
CA ASN A 417 19.28 -3.65 -6.62
C ASN A 417 18.06 -4.28 -5.94
N PRO A 418 16.94 -4.60 -6.65
CA PRO A 418 15.82 -5.32 -6.04
C PRO A 418 16.24 -6.68 -5.47
N VAL A 419 17.08 -7.44 -6.18
CA VAL A 419 17.61 -8.71 -5.68
C VAL A 419 18.42 -8.49 -4.41
N ASN A 420 19.31 -7.49 -4.39
CA ASN A 420 20.11 -7.15 -3.20
C ASN A 420 19.24 -6.69 -2.04
N PHE A 421 18.17 -5.93 -2.30
CA PHE A 421 17.20 -5.50 -1.29
C PHE A 421 16.45 -6.68 -0.70
N MET A 422 15.91 -7.57 -1.56
CA MET A 422 15.16 -8.76 -1.15
C MET A 422 16.03 -9.85 -0.55
N ALA A 423 17.34 -9.85 -0.85
CA ALA A 423 18.22 -10.93 -0.43
C ALA A 423 18.46 -10.93 1.08
N SER A 424 17.80 -11.84 1.76
CA SER A 424 18.49 -12.62 2.77
C SER A 424 19.16 -13.81 2.08
N ARG A 425 20.39 -14.16 2.42
CA ARG A 425 21.08 -15.33 1.84
C ARG A 425 20.23 -16.62 1.90
N GLN A 426 19.37 -16.78 2.89
CA GLN A 426 18.47 -17.93 3.05
C GLN A 426 17.26 -17.90 2.12
N ASN A 427 16.76 -16.74 1.73
CA ASN A 427 15.59 -16.62 0.83
C ASN A 427 15.99 -16.78 -0.64
N LEU A 428 17.18 -16.32 -1.05
CA LEU A 428 17.67 -16.53 -2.41
C LEU A 428 18.11 -17.96 -2.67
N ASN A 429 18.69 -18.65 -1.68
CA ASN A 429 19.04 -20.06 -1.85
C ASN A 429 17.79 -20.93 -1.96
N LYS A 430 16.71 -20.65 -1.22
CA LYS A 430 15.41 -21.32 -1.41
C LYS A 430 14.74 -20.99 -2.75
N LEU A 431 15.00 -19.82 -3.32
CA LEU A 431 14.56 -19.44 -4.68
C LEU A 431 15.45 -20.05 -5.78
N ALA A 432 16.71 -20.39 -5.47
CA ALA A 432 17.62 -21.07 -6.36
C ALA A 432 17.49 -22.61 -6.29
N ASP A 433 17.13 -23.15 -5.12
CA ASP A 433 16.96 -24.60 -4.88
C ASP A 433 15.56 -25.11 -5.27
N ALA A 434 14.63 -24.22 -5.64
CA ALA A 434 13.33 -24.57 -6.24
C ALA A 434 13.42 -24.76 -7.78
N LYS A 435 14.54 -25.31 -8.25
CA LYS A 435 14.73 -25.74 -9.64
C LYS A 435 14.34 -27.19 -9.83
#